data_9da42f292f01e08471db04709a97d580
#
_entry.id   9da42f292f01e08471db04709a97d580
#
_cell.length_a   1.000
_cell.length_b   1.000
_cell.length_c   1.000
_cell.angle_alpha   90.00
_cell.angle_beta   90.00
_cell.angle_gamma   90.00
#
_symmetry.space_group_name_H-M   'P 1'
#
loop_
_entity.id
_entity.type
_entity.pdbx_description
1 polymer ?
#
loop_
_entity_poly.entity_id
_entity_poly.type
_entity_poly.pdbx_seq_one_letter_code
_entity_poly.pdbx_strand_id
1 'polypeptide(L)'
;MVSASNPPLLSQTKGQFDPARQNATPVKINKEYLMINTFKTAAISAVLALGMASTAVAQELRFFTIGTGGTAYTYYPIGGVIANAISKPPGSRECGDGGSCGVEGLIASAVSSRGSVDNVNAIISGLRDSGFAQSDVAYWAYTGTGTMEGSEPATDLRTIAALFEEHIHLVAMADSGINSVADLAGKRVSLDEPGSGTYVDALLIMEANGLAIDDLTPEALKGNAASEALRNGKIDAFFVVTGYPTGSLVELASAADIKLVPIDGDAAATLTEKYGFFSSSEIPEGTYEGVAGVDTVAVGAQWFTSAKADEELIYNITKALWNDESRKLLDVGHAKGQAITLDTALAGVGVPLHAGAERFYREAGVLK
;
A
#
# COMPACT_ATOMS: atom_id res chain seq x y z
N MET A 1 3.91 48.43 14.93
CA MET A 1 3.43 49.59 14.16
C MET A 1 3.80 49.38 12.71
N VAL A 2 2.94 48.88 11.89
CA VAL A 2 2.86 49.13 10.44
C VAL A 2 1.41 48.85 10.04
N SER A 3 0.83 49.83 9.39
CA SER A 3 -0.56 50.13 9.06
C SER A 3 -1.12 49.21 7.95
N ALA A 4 -2.36 48.80 8.14
CA ALA A 4 -3.19 48.18 7.11
C ALA A 4 -3.76 49.27 6.18
N SER A 5 -3.72 49.07 4.88
CA SER A 5 -4.43 49.88 3.88
C SER A 5 -5.42 49.01 3.07
N ASN A 6 -6.71 49.36 3.18
CA ASN A 6 -7.81 48.82 2.38
C ASN A 6 -7.87 49.46 0.96
N PRO A 7 -8.29 48.72 -0.08
CA PRO A 7 -8.62 49.31 -1.37
C PRO A 7 -10.09 49.78 -1.47
N PRO A 8 -10.43 50.71 -2.43
CA PRO A 8 -11.65 51.48 -2.43
C PRO A 8 -12.84 50.79 -3.13
N LEU A 9 -14.02 51.18 -2.64
CA LEU A 9 -15.36 50.88 -3.15
C LEU A 9 -15.61 51.50 -4.54
N LEU A 10 -16.10 50.70 -5.48
CA LEU A 10 -16.63 51.15 -6.76
C LEU A 10 -18.13 51.51 -6.66
N SER A 11 -18.44 52.72 -7.13
CA SER A 11 -19.73 53.37 -7.11
C SER A 11 -20.74 52.74 -8.08
N GLN A 12 -22.00 52.61 -7.63
CA GLN A 12 -23.15 52.23 -8.43
C GLN A 12 -23.65 53.46 -9.23
N THR A 13 -23.73 53.34 -10.54
CA THR A 13 -24.50 54.30 -11.39
C THR A 13 -25.91 53.78 -11.63
N LYS A 14 -26.90 54.54 -11.16
CA LYS A 14 -28.33 54.33 -11.46
C LYS A 14 -28.62 54.73 -12.90
N GLY A 15 -29.06 53.77 -13.72
CA GLY A 15 -29.66 54.03 -15.02
C GLY A 15 -31.14 54.44 -14.89
N GLN A 16 -31.47 55.55 -15.45
CA GLN A 16 -32.79 56.21 -15.44
C GLN A 16 -33.69 55.59 -16.53
N PHE A 17 -34.92 55.18 -16.16
CA PHE A 17 -35.94 54.64 -17.06
C PHE A 17 -36.66 55.79 -17.75
N ASP A 18 -36.79 55.75 -19.09
CA ASP A 18 -37.57 56.68 -19.90
C ASP A 18 -38.85 55.98 -20.44
N PRO A 19 -40.10 56.46 -20.11
CA PRO A 19 -41.33 55.81 -20.50
C PRO A 19 -42.01 56.59 -21.69
N ALA A 20 -41.52 56.42 -22.91
CA ALA A 20 -42.25 56.95 -24.07
C ALA A 20 -41.92 56.18 -25.34
N ARG A 21 -42.69 55.13 -25.61
CA ARG A 21 -43.14 54.74 -26.98
C ARG A 21 -44.17 53.61 -26.93
N GLN A 22 -45.41 53.95 -26.68
CA GLN A 22 -46.60 53.19 -27.14
C GLN A 22 -46.98 53.72 -28.49
N ASN A 23 -46.97 52.84 -29.48
CA ASN A 23 -47.90 52.79 -30.64
C ASN A 23 -47.37 51.79 -31.68
N ALA A 24 -47.87 50.56 -31.59
CA ALA A 24 -47.79 49.59 -32.70
C ALA A 24 -49.17 48.97 -32.90
N THR A 25 -49.71 49.17 -34.08
CA THR A 25 -50.99 48.67 -34.57
C THR A 25 -51.03 47.15 -34.59
N PRO A 26 -52.17 46.49 -34.27
CA PRO A 26 -52.27 45.03 -34.28
C PRO A 26 -52.38 44.47 -35.69
N VAL A 27 -51.46 43.60 -36.09
CA VAL A 27 -51.57 42.79 -37.31
C VAL A 27 -52.52 41.64 -37.04
N LYS A 28 -53.62 41.52 -37.83
CA LYS A 28 -54.53 40.36 -37.79
C LYS A 28 -53.84 39.10 -38.33
N ILE A 29 -53.48 38.17 -37.46
CA ILE A 29 -52.98 36.86 -37.86
C ILE A 29 -54.17 35.92 -38.08
N ASN A 30 -54.26 35.30 -39.27
CA ASN A 30 -55.33 34.39 -39.68
C ASN A 30 -55.17 33.05 -38.87
N LYS A 31 -56.21 32.65 -38.13
CA LYS A 31 -56.22 31.51 -37.21
C LYS A 31 -55.97 30.12 -37.85
N GLU A 32 -56.21 30.00 -39.17
CA GLU A 32 -56.04 28.71 -39.85
C GLU A 32 -54.55 28.35 -40.15
N TYR A 33 -53.66 29.34 -40.29
CA TYR A 33 -52.22 29.05 -40.48
C TYR A 33 -51.47 28.67 -39.21
N LEU A 34 -52.08 28.98 -38.08
CA LEU A 34 -51.41 28.70 -36.77
C LEU A 34 -51.52 27.21 -36.34
N MET A 35 -52.60 26.51 -36.75
CA MET A 35 -52.83 25.13 -36.32
C MET A 35 -51.99 24.09 -37.07
N ILE A 36 -51.62 24.34 -38.32
CA ILE A 36 -50.83 23.34 -39.09
C ILE A 36 -49.35 23.38 -38.77
N ASN A 37 -48.81 24.53 -38.32
CA ASN A 37 -47.41 24.63 -37.93
C ASN A 37 -47.14 24.18 -36.51
N THR A 38 -48.10 24.25 -35.58
CA THR A 38 -47.95 23.78 -34.21
C THR A 38 -47.86 22.26 -34.11
N PHE A 39 -48.52 21.51 -34.96
CA PHE A 39 -48.43 20.04 -34.97
C PHE A 39 -47.10 19.53 -35.56
N LYS A 40 -46.51 20.24 -36.54
CA LYS A 40 -45.22 19.86 -37.15
C LYS A 40 -44.03 20.18 -36.23
N THR A 41 -44.09 21.28 -35.50
CA THR A 41 -43.05 21.63 -34.51
C THR A 41 -43.10 20.76 -33.25
N ALA A 42 -44.27 20.36 -32.79
CA ALA A 42 -44.42 19.46 -31.63
C ALA A 42 -43.91 18.04 -31.93
N ALA A 43 -44.10 17.51 -33.14
CA ALA A 43 -43.61 16.19 -33.54
C ALA A 43 -42.09 16.15 -33.69
N ILE A 44 -41.45 17.22 -34.19
CA ILE A 44 -39.98 17.32 -34.34
C ILE A 44 -39.31 17.49 -32.95
N SER A 45 -39.92 18.25 -32.04
CA SER A 45 -39.40 18.41 -30.67
C SER A 45 -39.47 17.12 -29.83
N ALA A 46 -40.50 16.29 -30.07
CA ALA A 46 -40.64 14.99 -29.35
C ALA A 46 -39.61 13.95 -29.83
N VAL A 47 -39.23 13.96 -31.11
CA VAL A 47 -38.20 13.04 -31.64
C VAL A 47 -36.77 13.45 -31.21
N LEU A 48 -36.50 14.76 -31.07
CA LEU A 48 -35.22 15.24 -30.52
C LEU A 48 -35.07 15.02 -29.01
N ALA A 49 -36.18 15.00 -28.26
CA ALA A 49 -36.14 14.74 -26.82
C ALA A 49 -35.94 13.23 -26.47
N LEU A 50 -36.34 12.30 -27.34
CA LEU A 50 -36.10 10.87 -27.15
C LEU A 50 -34.70 10.44 -27.56
N GLY A 51 -33.93 11.25 -28.28
CA GLY A 51 -32.58 10.93 -28.75
C GLY A 51 -31.45 11.32 -27.75
N MET A 52 -31.76 12.03 -26.66
CA MET A 52 -30.78 12.52 -25.71
C MET A 52 -30.88 11.92 -24.29
N ALA A 53 -31.66 10.88 -24.09
CA ALA A 53 -31.57 10.06 -22.90
C ALA A 53 -30.42 9.04 -23.05
N SER A 54 -29.22 9.50 -23.44
CA SER A 54 -28.00 8.80 -23.06
C SER A 54 -27.97 8.86 -21.56
N THR A 55 -28.37 7.79 -20.89
CA THR A 55 -28.04 7.57 -19.51
C THR A 55 -26.52 7.63 -19.45
N ALA A 56 -25.95 8.78 -19.12
CA ALA A 56 -24.61 8.84 -18.57
C ALA A 56 -24.71 7.99 -17.31
N VAL A 57 -24.37 6.72 -17.39
CA VAL A 57 -24.09 5.90 -16.21
C VAL A 57 -22.94 6.64 -15.57
N ALA A 58 -23.23 7.40 -14.53
CA ALA A 58 -22.20 8.00 -13.70
C ALA A 58 -21.35 6.83 -13.22
N GLN A 59 -20.13 6.74 -13.73
CA GLN A 59 -19.21 5.71 -13.35
C GLN A 59 -18.98 5.85 -11.84
N GLU A 60 -19.35 4.83 -11.07
CA GLU A 60 -19.24 4.85 -9.62
C GLU A 60 -17.76 4.90 -9.24
N LEU A 61 -17.37 5.98 -8.59
CA LEU A 61 -16.01 6.17 -8.12
C LEU A 61 -15.80 5.37 -6.83
N ARG A 62 -14.80 4.50 -6.83
CA ARG A 62 -14.42 3.69 -5.67
C ARG A 62 -13.02 4.05 -5.22
N PHE A 63 -12.86 4.31 -3.92
CA PHE A 63 -11.56 4.46 -3.29
C PHE A 63 -11.13 3.14 -2.65
N PHE A 64 -9.83 2.84 -2.70
CA PHE A 64 -9.29 1.62 -2.12
C PHE A 64 -7.92 1.91 -1.49
N THR A 65 -7.80 1.65 -0.21
CA THR A 65 -6.59 1.93 0.56
C THR A 65 -5.76 0.68 0.76
N ILE A 66 -4.43 0.81 0.60
CA ILE A 66 -3.45 -0.25 0.86
C ILE A 66 -2.56 0.22 2.00
N GLY A 67 -2.74 -0.33 3.20
CA GLY A 67 -1.85 -0.12 4.33
C GLY A 67 -0.46 -0.69 4.02
N THR A 68 0.58 0.08 4.25
CA THR A 68 1.96 -0.30 3.90
C THR A 68 2.86 -0.33 5.14
N GLY A 69 3.88 0.49 5.20
CA GLY A 69 4.81 0.65 6.30
C GLY A 69 5.38 2.06 6.32
N GLY A 70 6.55 2.23 6.90
CA GLY A 70 7.30 3.48 6.80
C GLY A 70 7.68 3.77 5.35
N THR A 71 7.68 5.05 4.97
CA THR A 71 7.91 5.49 3.58
C THR A 71 9.30 5.15 3.04
N ALA A 72 10.26 4.89 3.93
CA ALA A 72 11.63 4.50 3.59
C ALA A 72 11.82 2.97 3.45
N TYR A 73 10.77 2.18 3.71
CA TYR A 73 10.76 0.72 3.63
C TYR A 73 10.06 0.23 2.36
N THR A 74 10.30 -1.04 2.01
CA THR A 74 9.86 -1.63 0.74
C THR A 74 8.34 -1.68 0.56
N TYR A 75 7.55 -1.82 1.63
CA TYR A 75 6.08 -1.84 1.53
C TYR A 75 5.49 -0.59 0.87
N TYR A 76 6.00 0.59 1.22
CA TYR A 76 5.41 1.83 0.72
C TYR A 76 5.60 2.02 -0.79
N PRO A 77 6.81 1.94 -1.38
CA PRO A 77 6.98 2.03 -2.83
C PRO A 77 6.26 0.90 -3.59
N ILE A 78 6.31 -0.34 -3.10
CA ILE A 78 5.57 -1.45 -3.72
C ILE A 78 4.05 -1.21 -3.66
N GLY A 79 3.53 -0.74 -2.52
CA GLY A 79 2.12 -0.36 -2.39
C GLY A 79 1.71 0.73 -3.37
N GLY A 80 2.59 1.71 -3.62
CA GLY A 80 2.39 2.74 -4.64
C GLY A 80 2.33 2.19 -6.06
N VAL A 81 3.22 1.25 -6.39
CA VAL A 81 3.22 0.56 -7.70
C VAL A 81 1.94 -0.25 -7.88
N ILE A 82 1.56 -1.05 -6.88
CA ILE A 82 0.33 -1.86 -6.94
C ILE A 82 -0.91 -0.96 -7.00
N ALA A 83 -0.97 0.11 -6.19
CA ALA A 83 -2.07 1.06 -6.23
C ALA A 83 -2.23 1.69 -7.63
N ASN A 84 -1.11 2.06 -8.27
CA ASN A 84 -1.14 2.56 -9.65
C ASN A 84 -1.61 1.48 -10.64
N ALA A 85 -1.10 0.26 -10.52
CA ALA A 85 -1.42 -0.86 -11.41
C ALA A 85 -2.90 -1.25 -11.40
N ILE A 86 -3.54 -1.23 -10.22
CA ILE A 86 -4.96 -1.60 -10.07
C ILE A 86 -5.94 -0.46 -10.26
N SER A 87 -5.47 0.80 -10.32
CA SER A 87 -6.34 1.97 -10.50
C SER A 87 -6.67 2.21 -11.96
N LYS A 88 -7.95 2.54 -12.25
CA LYS A 88 -8.40 3.11 -13.51
C LYS A 88 -9.46 4.19 -13.23
N PRO A 89 -9.04 5.41 -12.84
CA PRO A 89 -9.95 6.50 -12.56
C PRO A 89 -10.83 6.86 -13.78
N PRO A 90 -12.01 7.44 -13.58
CA PRO A 90 -12.85 7.94 -14.67
C PRO A 90 -12.10 8.87 -15.61
N GLY A 91 -12.25 8.68 -16.92
CA GLY A 91 -11.54 9.45 -17.92
C GLY A 91 -10.10 8.98 -18.21
N SER A 92 -9.66 7.89 -17.59
CA SER A 92 -8.40 7.23 -17.97
C SER A 92 -8.48 6.78 -19.43
N ARG A 93 -7.32 6.83 -20.11
CA ARG A 93 -7.16 6.25 -21.44
C ARG A 93 -7.40 4.74 -21.36
N GLU A 94 -7.96 4.16 -22.43
CA GLU A 94 -8.17 2.71 -22.49
C GLU A 94 -6.84 1.93 -22.46
N CYS A 95 -6.89 0.74 -21.85
CA CYS A 95 -5.74 -0.13 -21.70
C CYS A 95 -5.06 -0.43 -23.06
N GLY A 96 -5.84 -0.75 -24.10
CA GLY A 96 -5.34 -1.03 -25.45
C GLY A 96 -4.66 0.17 -26.13
N ASP A 97 -4.90 1.37 -25.66
CA ASP A 97 -4.32 2.63 -26.16
C ASP A 97 -3.15 3.14 -25.29
N GLY A 98 -2.58 2.26 -24.49
CA GLY A 98 -1.50 2.58 -23.55
C GLY A 98 -1.97 3.35 -22.31
N GLY A 99 -3.24 3.18 -21.92
CA GLY A 99 -3.81 3.70 -20.70
C GLY A 99 -3.72 2.71 -19.52
N SER A 100 -4.47 2.98 -18.45
CA SER A 100 -4.53 2.11 -17.29
C SER A 100 -5.31 0.82 -17.59
N CYS A 101 -4.76 -0.32 -17.17
CA CYS A 101 -5.38 -1.64 -17.23
C CYS A 101 -5.93 -2.09 -15.86
N GLY A 102 -6.11 -1.15 -14.94
CA GLY A 102 -6.70 -1.36 -13.63
C GLY A 102 -8.22 -1.58 -13.67
N VAL A 103 -8.82 -1.55 -12.49
CA VAL A 103 -10.26 -1.72 -12.28
C VAL A 103 -10.99 -0.40 -12.57
N GLU A 104 -11.98 -0.46 -13.42
CA GLU A 104 -12.75 0.71 -13.87
C GLU A 104 -13.39 1.47 -12.69
N GLY A 105 -13.19 2.77 -12.63
CA GLY A 105 -13.69 3.65 -11.57
C GLY A 105 -12.88 3.56 -10.26
N LEU A 106 -11.87 2.68 -10.15
CA LEU A 106 -11.08 2.51 -8.94
C LEU A 106 -9.96 3.56 -8.84
N ILE A 107 -9.86 4.16 -7.66
CA ILE A 107 -8.70 4.95 -7.24
C ILE A 107 -8.09 4.28 -6.00
N ALA A 108 -7.01 3.57 -6.19
CA ALA A 108 -6.26 2.97 -5.09
C ALA A 108 -5.14 3.90 -4.60
N SER A 109 -4.77 3.80 -3.33
CA SER A 109 -3.70 4.57 -2.73
C SER A 109 -2.92 3.78 -1.69
N ALA A 110 -1.59 3.91 -1.70
CA ALA A 110 -0.73 3.42 -0.64
C ALA A 110 -0.78 4.37 0.56
N VAL A 111 -0.98 3.82 1.75
CA VAL A 111 -1.07 4.58 3.00
C VAL A 111 0.03 4.11 3.94
N SER A 112 0.86 5.05 4.40
CA SER A 112 1.89 4.76 5.40
C SER A 112 1.28 4.31 6.72
N SER A 113 1.93 3.37 7.40
CA SER A 113 1.51 2.81 8.68
C SER A 113 2.71 2.43 9.55
N ARG A 114 2.44 1.82 10.70
CA ARG A 114 3.50 1.22 11.52
C ARG A 114 3.99 -0.13 10.97
N GLY A 115 3.22 -0.79 10.10
CA GLY A 115 3.59 -2.06 9.46
C GLY A 115 2.57 -3.16 9.73
N SER A 116 3.02 -4.42 9.77
CA SER A 116 2.19 -5.63 9.69
C SER A 116 1.06 -5.69 10.70
N VAL A 117 1.34 -5.51 11.99
CA VAL A 117 0.32 -5.58 13.06
C VAL A 117 -0.70 -4.45 12.95
N ASP A 118 -0.22 -3.21 12.66
CA ASP A 118 -1.10 -2.05 12.45
C ASP A 118 -2.04 -2.25 11.25
N ASN A 119 -1.52 -2.83 10.15
CA ASN A 119 -2.31 -3.10 8.95
C ASN A 119 -3.37 -4.17 9.18
N VAL A 120 -3.03 -5.28 9.84
CA VAL A 120 -4.01 -6.32 10.18
C VAL A 120 -5.13 -5.74 11.04
N ASN A 121 -4.79 -4.98 12.09
CA ASN A 121 -5.77 -4.33 12.96
C ASN A 121 -6.66 -3.32 12.20
N ALA A 122 -6.07 -2.56 11.28
CA ALA A 122 -6.80 -1.58 10.46
C ALA A 122 -7.77 -2.26 9.47
N ILE A 123 -7.40 -3.42 8.89
CA ILE A 123 -8.28 -4.23 8.04
C ILE A 123 -9.46 -4.77 8.85
N ILE A 124 -9.20 -5.42 9.99
CA ILE A 124 -10.23 -6.05 10.81
C ILE A 124 -11.21 -5.03 11.39
N SER A 125 -10.73 -3.85 11.77
CA SER A 125 -11.57 -2.75 12.24
C SER A 125 -12.29 -1.98 11.12
N GLY A 126 -12.01 -2.27 9.84
CA GLY A 126 -12.59 -1.57 8.70
C GLY A 126 -12.04 -0.15 8.47
N LEU A 127 -10.91 0.20 9.08
CA LEU A 127 -10.23 1.48 8.86
C LEU A 127 -9.46 1.53 7.53
N ARG A 128 -9.12 0.36 6.98
CA ARG A 128 -8.46 0.21 5.67
C ARG A 128 -9.08 -0.94 4.90
N ASP A 129 -9.12 -0.80 3.58
CA ASP A 129 -9.67 -1.83 2.70
C ASP A 129 -8.72 -3.02 2.59
N SER A 130 -7.41 -2.77 2.64
CA SER A 130 -6.37 -3.77 2.51
C SER A 130 -5.04 -3.31 3.13
N GLY A 131 -4.07 -4.21 3.20
CA GLY A 131 -2.73 -3.86 3.68
C GLY A 131 -1.74 -5.01 3.53
N PHE A 132 -0.45 -4.67 3.60
CA PHE A 132 0.63 -5.64 3.60
C PHE A 132 0.96 -6.06 5.02
N ALA A 133 1.26 -7.33 5.19
CA ALA A 133 1.75 -7.86 6.44
C ALA A 133 2.68 -9.06 6.18
N GLN A 134 3.54 -9.34 7.12
CA GLN A 134 4.34 -10.55 7.16
C GLN A 134 3.45 -11.77 7.36
N SER A 135 3.82 -12.90 6.77
CA SER A 135 3.04 -14.13 6.78
C SER A 135 2.84 -14.70 8.19
N ASP A 136 3.85 -14.60 9.05
CA ASP A 136 3.82 -14.99 10.45
C ASP A 136 2.85 -14.16 11.28
N VAL A 137 2.98 -12.81 11.21
CA VAL A 137 2.10 -11.86 11.90
C VAL A 137 0.63 -12.09 11.48
N ALA A 138 0.37 -12.23 10.18
CA ALA A 138 -0.96 -12.45 9.66
C ALA A 138 -1.54 -13.78 10.11
N TYR A 139 -0.75 -14.85 10.08
CA TYR A 139 -1.18 -16.18 10.53
C TYR A 139 -1.48 -16.20 12.03
N TRP A 140 -0.61 -15.64 12.86
CA TRP A 140 -0.83 -15.58 14.31
C TRP A 140 -2.03 -14.69 14.66
N ALA A 141 -2.20 -13.58 13.97
CA ALA A 141 -3.41 -12.77 14.13
C ALA A 141 -4.67 -13.54 13.74
N TYR A 142 -4.65 -14.27 12.60
CA TYR A 142 -5.77 -15.08 12.13
C TYR A 142 -6.14 -16.20 13.08
N THR A 143 -5.15 -16.90 13.67
CA THR A 143 -5.34 -18.05 14.54
C THR A 143 -5.43 -17.70 16.03
N GLY A 144 -5.00 -16.50 16.45
CA GLY A 144 -4.86 -16.14 17.88
C GLY A 144 -3.76 -16.90 18.60
N THR A 145 -2.69 -17.25 17.87
CA THR A 145 -1.55 -18.04 18.41
C THR A 145 -0.24 -17.28 18.34
N GLY A 146 0.87 -17.90 18.76
CA GLY A 146 2.21 -17.32 18.70
C GLY A 146 2.28 -16.00 19.45
N THR A 147 2.80 -14.96 18.80
CA THR A 147 2.95 -13.62 19.42
C THR A 147 1.61 -12.90 19.62
N MET A 148 0.51 -13.45 19.09
CA MET A 148 -0.87 -12.93 19.26
C MET A 148 -1.69 -13.75 20.24
N GLU A 149 -1.05 -14.66 21.01
CA GLU A 149 -1.73 -15.47 22.03
C GLU A 149 -2.43 -14.58 23.06
N GLY A 150 -3.71 -14.91 23.35
CA GLY A 150 -4.56 -14.09 24.23
C GLY A 150 -5.31 -12.95 23.55
N SER A 151 -5.03 -12.68 22.28
CA SER A 151 -5.83 -11.76 21.44
C SER A 151 -7.00 -12.49 20.79
N GLU A 152 -8.07 -11.76 20.46
CA GLU A 152 -9.18 -12.32 19.67
C GLU A 152 -8.70 -12.64 18.24
N PRO A 153 -8.89 -13.88 17.75
CA PRO A 153 -8.47 -14.25 16.40
C PRO A 153 -9.11 -13.40 15.31
N ALA A 154 -8.31 -12.90 14.40
CA ALA A 154 -8.71 -12.09 13.25
C ALA A 154 -9.33 -12.96 12.13
N THR A 155 -10.38 -13.70 12.42
CA THR A 155 -10.97 -14.73 11.52
C THR A 155 -11.55 -14.17 10.22
N ASP A 156 -11.75 -12.85 10.12
CA ASP A 156 -12.17 -12.14 8.90
C ASP A 156 -11.00 -11.77 7.99
N LEU A 157 -9.74 -11.98 8.39
CA LEU A 157 -8.58 -11.70 7.55
C LEU A 157 -8.54 -12.65 6.35
N ARG A 158 -8.22 -12.13 5.15
CA ARG A 158 -8.12 -12.91 3.91
C ARG A 158 -6.91 -12.46 3.09
N THR A 159 -6.23 -13.42 2.47
CA THR A 159 -5.11 -13.16 1.58
C THR A 159 -5.61 -12.81 0.17
N ILE A 160 -5.01 -11.78 -0.44
CA ILE A 160 -5.15 -11.48 -1.86
C ILE A 160 -4.00 -12.14 -2.64
N ALA A 161 -2.75 -11.94 -2.20
CA ALA A 161 -1.56 -12.49 -2.85
C ALA A 161 -0.36 -12.57 -1.89
N ALA A 162 0.54 -13.53 -2.10
CA ALA A 162 1.92 -13.42 -1.66
C ALA A 162 2.68 -12.46 -2.60
N LEU A 163 3.65 -11.72 -2.05
CA LEU A 163 4.34 -10.67 -2.79
C LEU A 163 5.83 -11.00 -2.98
N PHE A 164 6.63 -10.92 -1.92
CA PHE A 164 8.07 -11.13 -1.96
C PHE A 164 8.60 -11.54 -0.58
N GLU A 165 9.83 -12.00 -0.54
CA GLU A 165 10.52 -12.28 0.73
C GLU A 165 11.11 -10.99 1.31
N GLU A 166 10.89 -10.80 2.59
CA GLU A 166 11.52 -9.79 3.44
C GLU A 166 12.64 -10.42 4.23
N HIS A 167 13.76 -9.72 4.30
CA HIS A 167 14.96 -10.18 4.99
C HIS A 167 15.14 -9.39 6.27
N ILE A 168 15.57 -10.06 7.30
CA ILE A 168 15.85 -9.41 8.58
C ILE A 168 17.25 -8.82 8.52
N HIS A 169 17.33 -7.51 8.65
CA HIS A 169 18.58 -6.78 8.73
C HIS A 169 18.82 -6.41 10.18
N LEU A 170 19.96 -6.80 10.73
CA LEU A 170 20.49 -6.24 11.96
C LEU A 170 21.65 -5.33 11.58
N VAL A 171 21.48 -4.04 11.78
CA VAL A 171 22.40 -2.99 11.29
C VAL A 171 23.18 -2.39 12.44
N ALA A 172 24.50 -2.27 12.27
CA ALA A 172 25.39 -1.62 13.23
C ALA A 172 26.48 -0.83 12.50
N MET A 173 27.19 0.07 13.20
CA MET A 173 28.40 0.70 12.65
C MET A 173 29.49 -0.36 12.46
N ALA A 174 30.31 -0.21 11.42
CA ALA A 174 31.34 -1.21 11.09
C ALA A 174 32.32 -1.46 12.24
N ASP A 175 32.64 -0.43 13.01
CA ASP A 175 33.58 -0.43 14.14
C ASP A 175 32.89 -0.69 15.51
N SER A 176 31.57 -0.98 15.54
CA SER A 176 30.78 -1.13 16.78
C SER A 176 31.21 -2.27 17.69
N GLY A 177 31.95 -3.26 17.17
CA GLY A 177 32.26 -4.51 17.87
C GLY A 177 31.07 -5.48 17.94
N ILE A 178 29.88 -5.16 17.43
CA ILE A 178 28.71 -6.06 17.36
C ILE A 178 28.89 -6.98 16.15
N ASN A 179 29.06 -8.29 16.37
CA ASN A 179 29.31 -9.27 15.31
C ASN A 179 28.29 -10.42 15.32
N SER A 180 27.43 -10.47 16.35
CA SER A 180 26.35 -11.44 16.49
C SER A 180 25.18 -10.80 17.23
N VAL A 181 24.02 -11.47 17.21
CA VAL A 181 22.83 -11.05 17.98
C VAL A 181 23.14 -11.02 19.48
N ALA A 182 23.95 -11.96 19.98
CA ALA A 182 24.34 -12.02 21.41
C ALA A 182 25.12 -10.78 21.89
N ASP A 183 25.83 -10.08 20.98
CA ASP A 183 26.59 -8.85 21.32
C ASP A 183 25.66 -7.64 21.58
N LEU A 184 24.37 -7.79 21.40
CA LEU A 184 23.37 -6.76 21.70
C LEU A 184 23.13 -6.57 23.19
N ALA A 185 23.56 -7.50 24.05
CA ALA A 185 23.41 -7.39 25.50
C ALA A 185 24.01 -6.08 26.03
N GLY A 186 23.23 -5.31 26.77
CA GLY A 186 23.60 -4.00 27.31
C GLY A 186 23.64 -2.85 26.27
N LYS A 187 23.31 -3.08 24.99
CA LYS A 187 23.34 -2.08 23.93
C LYS A 187 22.01 -1.33 23.82
N ARG A 188 22.08 -0.13 23.24
CA ARG A 188 20.90 0.65 22.83
C ARG A 188 20.48 0.17 21.45
N VAL A 189 19.36 -0.54 21.38
CA VAL A 189 18.93 -1.19 20.12
C VAL A 189 17.52 -0.76 19.76
N SER A 190 17.33 -0.26 18.55
CA SER A 190 15.98 -0.05 18.06
C SER A 190 15.41 -1.34 17.47
N LEU A 191 14.23 -1.72 18.00
CA LEU A 191 13.45 -2.87 17.55
C LEU A 191 12.34 -2.48 16.57
N ASP A 192 12.32 -1.22 16.08
CA ASP A 192 11.21 -0.57 15.40
C ASP A 192 10.05 -0.23 16.37
N GLU A 193 8.93 0.27 15.85
CA GLU A 193 7.77 0.66 16.67
C GLU A 193 6.89 -0.55 17.02
N PRO A 194 6.33 -0.61 18.24
CA PRO A 194 5.25 -1.55 18.55
C PRO A 194 4.11 -1.39 17.52
N GLY A 195 3.71 -2.51 16.90
CA GLY A 195 2.75 -2.53 15.79
C GLY A 195 3.39 -2.79 14.42
N SER A 196 4.73 -2.81 14.33
CA SER A 196 5.46 -3.30 13.15
C SER A 196 5.69 -4.82 13.22
N GLY A 197 5.90 -5.43 12.05
CA GLY A 197 6.37 -6.80 11.99
C GLY A 197 7.83 -6.92 12.43
N THR A 198 8.67 -5.92 12.11
CA THR A 198 10.06 -5.87 12.60
C THR A 198 10.16 -6.02 14.11
N TYR A 199 9.27 -5.35 14.87
CA TYR A 199 9.26 -5.48 16.33
C TYR A 199 8.97 -6.92 16.76
N VAL A 200 8.03 -7.59 16.11
CA VAL A 200 7.68 -8.99 16.38
C VAL A 200 8.87 -9.90 16.10
N ASP A 201 9.47 -9.79 14.93
CA ASP A 201 10.58 -10.66 14.51
C ASP A 201 11.86 -10.40 15.32
N ALA A 202 12.16 -9.15 15.66
CA ALA A 202 13.29 -8.80 16.49
C ALA A 202 13.23 -9.49 17.85
N LEU A 203 12.04 -9.54 18.49
CA LEU A 203 11.84 -10.25 19.75
C LEU A 203 12.08 -11.76 19.60
N LEU A 204 11.59 -12.38 18.52
CA LEU A 204 11.79 -13.82 18.27
C LEU A 204 13.27 -14.17 18.02
N ILE A 205 13.97 -13.31 17.26
CA ILE A 205 15.40 -13.49 17.00
C ILE A 205 16.23 -13.35 18.28
N MET A 206 15.90 -12.35 19.10
CA MET A 206 16.56 -12.18 20.39
C MET A 206 16.30 -13.38 21.30
N GLU A 207 15.04 -13.84 21.43
CA GLU A 207 14.68 -15.03 22.21
C GLU A 207 15.46 -16.25 21.72
N ALA A 208 15.54 -16.51 20.42
CA ALA A 208 16.30 -17.63 19.85
C ALA A 208 17.78 -17.55 20.15
N ASN A 209 18.34 -16.36 20.40
CA ASN A 209 19.73 -16.12 20.81
C ASN A 209 19.89 -15.96 22.32
N GLY A 210 18.87 -16.28 23.12
CA GLY A 210 18.92 -16.25 24.57
C GLY A 210 18.90 -14.86 25.20
N LEU A 211 18.42 -13.84 24.45
CA LEU A 211 18.26 -12.46 24.92
C LEU A 211 16.80 -12.15 25.19
N ALA A 212 16.52 -11.47 26.29
CA ALA A 212 15.27 -10.84 26.59
C ALA A 212 15.34 -9.32 26.26
N ILE A 213 14.19 -8.67 26.13
CA ILE A 213 14.13 -7.22 25.88
C ILE A 213 14.80 -6.43 27.02
N ASP A 214 14.72 -6.91 28.25
CA ASP A 214 15.32 -6.28 29.43
C ASP A 214 16.85 -6.37 29.46
N ASP A 215 17.45 -7.24 28.62
CA ASP A 215 18.91 -7.31 28.44
C ASP A 215 19.47 -6.17 27.60
N LEU A 216 18.59 -5.36 26.99
CA LEU A 216 18.93 -4.22 26.13
C LEU A 216 18.53 -2.90 26.78
N THR A 217 18.89 -1.79 26.13
CA THR A 217 18.19 -0.51 26.24
C THR A 217 17.35 -0.35 24.96
N PRO A 218 16.07 -0.77 24.97
CA PRO A 218 15.26 -0.82 23.76
C PRO A 218 14.79 0.57 23.34
N GLU A 219 14.84 0.82 22.03
CA GLU A 219 14.36 2.05 21.40
C GLU A 219 13.28 1.70 20.37
N ALA A 220 12.34 2.63 20.15
CA ALA A 220 11.23 2.46 19.22
C ALA A 220 11.34 3.45 18.05
N LEU A 221 12.39 3.30 17.26
CA LEU A 221 12.68 4.15 16.10
C LEU A 221 12.62 3.32 14.82
N LYS A 222 11.98 3.83 13.78
CA LYS A 222 11.94 3.17 12.48
C LYS A 222 12.60 3.99 11.37
N GLY A 223 12.91 3.31 10.26
CA GLY A 223 13.36 3.91 9.01
C GLY A 223 14.49 4.89 9.20
N ASN A 224 14.31 6.08 8.64
CA ASN A 224 15.33 7.12 8.68
C ASN A 224 15.68 7.57 10.10
N ALA A 225 14.73 7.53 11.04
CA ALA A 225 15.00 7.91 12.42
C ALA A 225 15.99 6.95 13.11
N ALA A 226 15.86 5.63 12.88
CA ALA A 226 16.82 4.64 13.37
C ALA A 226 18.19 4.81 12.68
N SER A 227 18.22 5.01 11.36
CA SER A 227 19.44 5.28 10.60
C SER A 227 20.18 6.53 11.08
N GLU A 228 19.45 7.62 11.31
CA GLU A 228 20.02 8.84 11.87
C GLU A 228 20.52 8.65 13.31
N ALA A 229 19.78 7.92 14.14
CA ALA A 229 20.15 7.67 15.53
C ALA A 229 21.44 6.80 15.59
N LEU A 230 21.58 5.80 14.73
CA LEU A 230 22.79 4.99 14.61
C LEU A 230 23.97 5.86 14.18
N ARG A 231 23.85 6.60 13.09
CA ARG A 231 24.91 7.49 12.58
C ARG A 231 25.36 8.53 13.59
N ASN A 232 24.45 9.02 14.42
CA ASN A 232 24.74 10.00 15.47
C ASN A 232 25.16 9.38 16.81
N GLY A 233 25.36 8.06 16.88
CA GLY A 233 25.77 7.34 18.09
C GLY A 233 24.74 7.37 19.23
N LYS A 234 23.45 7.60 18.91
CA LYS A 234 22.35 7.58 19.88
C LYS A 234 21.89 6.16 20.18
N ILE A 235 21.98 5.27 19.19
CA ILE A 235 21.78 3.83 19.32
C ILE A 235 23.01 3.10 18.81
N ASP A 236 23.16 1.81 19.17
CA ASP A 236 24.30 0.98 18.82
C ASP A 236 23.98 0.02 17.67
N ALA A 237 22.70 -0.35 17.53
CA ALA A 237 22.18 -1.18 16.45
C ALA A 237 20.68 -0.95 16.24
N PHE A 238 20.15 -1.43 15.12
CA PHE A 238 18.71 -1.53 14.91
C PHE A 238 18.33 -2.71 14.02
N PHE A 239 17.13 -3.24 14.25
CA PHE A 239 16.50 -4.20 13.37
C PHE A 239 15.64 -3.51 12.32
N VAL A 240 15.58 -4.10 11.13
CA VAL A 240 14.56 -3.83 10.12
C VAL A 240 14.26 -5.07 9.28
N VAL A 241 12.99 -5.41 9.16
CA VAL A 241 12.51 -6.49 8.30
C VAL A 241 11.90 -5.85 7.05
N THR A 242 12.51 -6.12 5.91
CA THR A 242 12.14 -5.46 4.66
C THR A 242 12.72 -6.19 3.45
N GLY A 243 12.16 -5.96 2.28
CA GLY A 243 12.82 -6.37 1.03
C GLY A 243 14.07 -5.52 0.79
N TYR A 244 15.08 -6.10 0.16
CA TYR A 244 16.29 -5.35 -0.22
C TYR A 244 16.32 -5.07 -1.73
N PRO A 245 17.01 -3.96 -2.16
CA PRO A 245 17.53 -2.88 -1.34
C PRO A 245 16.39 -2.03 -0.76
N THR A 246 16.58 -1.48 0.45
CA THR A 246 15.62 -0.56 1.07
C THR A 246 16.20 0.85 1.19
N GLY A 247 15.37 1.87 0.94
CA GLY A 247 15.83 3.25 0.81
C GLY A 247 16.60 3.78 2.01
N SER A 248 16.15 3.49 3.23
CA SER A 248 16.84 3.93 4.46
C SER A 248 18.26 3.38 4.61
N LEU A 249 18.49 2.13 4.19
CA LEU A 249 19.83 1.52 4.26
C LEU A 249 20.72 1.94 3.09
N VAL A 250 20.15 2.15 1.90
CA VAL A 250 20.89 2.73 0.77
C VAL A 250 21.43 4.11 1.14
N GLU A 251 20.60 4.96 1.74
CA GLU A 251 21.01 6.29 2.20
C GLU A 251 22.02 6.20 3.35
N LEU A 252 21.81 5.31 4.32
CA LEU A 252 22.73 5.15 5.44
C LEU A 252 24.10 4.66 5.00
N ALA A 253 24.16 3.62 4.14
CA ALA A 253 25.41 3.05 3.64
C ALA A 253 26.23 4.06 2.81
N SER A 254 25.57 4.97 2.08
CA SER A 254 26.26 6.05 1.37
C SER A 254 26.83 7.14 2.28
N ALA A 255 26.33 7.25 3.52
CA ALA A 255 26.66 8.33 4.46
C ALA A 255 27.49 7.87 5.66
N ALA A 256 27.64 6.58 5.92
CA ALA A 256 28.34 6.03 7.08
C ALA A 256 28.84 4.61 6.80
N ASP A 257 29.91 4.24 7.47
CA ASP A 257 30.53 2.92 7.40
C ASP A 257 29.74 1.96 8.29
N ILE A 258 28.86 1.17 7.69
CA ILE A 258 27.96 0.25 8.40
C ILE A 258 28.28 -1.21 8.03
N LYS A 259 27.76 -2.11 8.84
CA LYS A 259 27.69 -3.53 8.54
C LYS A 259 26.32 -4.11 8.84
N LEU A 260 26.00 -5.20 8.17
CA LEU A 260 24.94 -6.12 8.57
C LEU A 260 25.53 -7.17 9.47
N VAL A 261 24.85 -7.43 10.58
CA VAL A 261 25.23 -8.47 11.55
C VAL A 261 24.50 -9.76 11.18
N PRO A 262 25.19 -10.92 11.08
CA PRO A 262 24.55 -12.17 10.69
C PRO A 262 23.48 -12.64 11.69
N ILE A 263 22.44 -13.23 11.12
CA ILE A 263 21.38 -13.95 11.87
C ILE A 263 21.39 -15.39 11.34
N ASP A 264 22.30 -16.18 11.87
CA ASP A 264 22.65 -17.51 11.36
C ASP A 264 22.82 -18.54 12.48
N GLY A 265 23.44 -19.67 12.17
CA GLY A 265 23.78 -20.70 13.12
C GLY A 265 22.58 -21.42 13.74
N ASP A 266 22.80 -22.00 14.96
CA ASP A 266 21.79 -22.83 15.61
C ASP A 266 20.53 -22.08 16.02
N ALA A 267 20.64 -20.76 16.30
CA ALA A 267 19.49 -19.91 16.64
C ALA A 267 18.57 -19.71 15.43
N ALA A 268 19.13 -19.40 14.28
CA ALA A 268 18.38 -19.26 13.03
C ALA A 268 17.77 -20.61 12.60
N ALA A 269 18.52 -21.72 12.71
CA ALA A 269 18.02 -23.06 12.43
C ALA A 269 16.83 -23.42 13.32
N THR A 270 16.92 -23.15 14.64
CA THR A 270 15.84 -23.38 15.60
C THR A 270 14.60 -22.56 15.24
N LEU A 271 14.78 -21.30 14.84
CA LEU A 271 13.67 -20.42 14.44
C LEU A 271 12.95 -20.95 13.20
N THR A 272 13.71 -21.34 12.16
CA THR A 272 13.15 -21.87 10.91
C THR A 272 12.51 -23.24 11.08
N GLU A 273 13.03 -24.09 11.98
CA GLU A 273 12.42 -25.38 12.33
C GLU A 273 11.13 -25.21 13.15
N LYS A 274 11.13 -24.27 14.11
CA LYS A 274 9.97 -24.01 14.98
C LYS A 274 8.83 -23.32 14.24
N TYR A 275 9.15 -22.44 13.32
CA TYR A 275 8.16 -21.60 12.61
C TYR A 275 8.35 -21.71 11.11
N GLY A 276 7.45 -22.41 10.43
CA GLY A 276 7.48 -22.62 8.98
C GLY A 276 7.29 -21.37 8.10
N PHE A 277 7.23 -20.18 8.71
CA PHE A 277 7.20 -18.89 8.02
C PHE A 277 8.57 -18.34 7.70
N PHE A 278 9.57 -18.73 8.50
CA PHE A 278 10.95 -18.29 8.30
C PHE A 278 11.71 -19.27 7.42
N SER A 279 12.59 -18.74 6.62
CA SER A 279 13.54 -19.49 5.79
C SER A 279 14.95 -18.94 5.98
N SER A 280 15.96 -19.81 5.90
CA SER A 280 17.35 -19.35 5.79
C SER A 280 17.54 -18.63 4.46
N SER A 281 18.20 -17.49 4.49
CA SER A 281 18.41 -16.66 3.31
C SER A 281 19.70 -15.84 3.45
N GLU A 282 20.02 -15.05 2.44
CA GLU A 282 21.16 -14.13 2.45
C GLU A 282 20.77 -12.74 1.92
N ILE A 283 21.48 -11.73 2.39
CA ILE A 283 21.49 -10.42 1.75
C ILE A 283 22.81 -10.36 0.96
N PRO A 284 22.79 -10.37 -0.37
CA PRO A 284 24.00 -10.48 -1.18
C PRO A 284 24.95 -9.30 -1.04
N GLU A 285 26.24 -9.55 -1.19
CA GLU A 285 27.26 -8.50 -1.35
C GLU A 285 26.87 -7.56 -2.49
N GLY A 286 27.10 -6.26 -2.31
CA GLY A 286 26.77 -5.22 -3.28
C GLY A 286 25.30 -4.77 -3.24
N THR A 287 24.49 -5.31 -2.34
CA THR A 287 23.12 -4.80 -2.10
C THR A 287 23.16 -3.36 -1.58
N TYR A 288 24.10 -3.06 -0.70
CA TYR A 288 24.35 -1.73 -0.15
C TYR A 288 25.83 -1.39 -0.36
N GLU A 289 26.12 -0.13 -0.67
CA GLU A 289 27.48 0.35 -0.98
C GLU A 289 28.43 0.12 0.21
N GLY A 290 29.54 -0.56 -0.05
CA GLY A 290 30.56 -0.85 0.99
C GLY A 290 30.17 -1.90 2.04
N VAL A 291 29.01 -2.53 1.94
CA VAL A 291 28.51 -3.51 2.90
C VAL A 291 28.70 -4.92 2.32
N ALA A 292 29.34 -5.80 3.11
CA ALA A 292 29.49 -7.21 2.76
C ALA A 292 28.15 -7.93 2.79
N GLY A 293 28.05 -9.03 2.04
CA GLY A 293 26.94 -9.96 2.11
C GLY A 293 26.84 -10.63 3.48
N VAL A 294 25.64 -11.04 3.87
CA VAL A 294 25.39 -11.64 5.19
C VAL A 294 24.30 -12.69 5.14
N ASP A 295 24.50 -13.80 5.85
CA ASP A 295 23.48 -14.79 6.11
C ASP A 295 22.43 -14.24 7.08
N THR A 296 21.17 -14.51 6.81
CA THR A 296 20.04 -14.04 7.61
C THR A 296 18.84 -14.99 7.48
N VAL A 297 17.74 -14.63 8.08
CA VAL A 297 16.44 -15.28 7.88
C VAL A 297 15.48 -14.35 7.14
N ALA A 298 14.57 -14.95 6.40
CA ALA A 298 13.55 -14.25 5.63
C ALA A 298 12.15 -14.71 6.03
N VAL A 299 11.16 -13.84 5.80
CA VAL A 299 9.73 -14.08 6.00
C VAL A 299 8.94 -13.56 4.80
N GLY A 300 7.78 -14.12 4.49
CA GLY A 300 6.99 -13.69 3.33
C GLY A 300 6.21 -12.41 3.59
N ALA A 301 6.32 -11.43 2.70
CA ALA A 301 5.39 -10.31 2.60
C ALA A 301 4.14 -10.74 1.82
N GLN A 302 2.96 -10.46 2.34
CA GLN A 302 1.67 -10.82 1.72
C GLN A 302 0.69 -9.65 1.76
N TRP A 303 -0.26 -9.67 0.85
CA TRP A 303 -1.32 -8.67 0.74
C TRP A 303 -2.64 -9.23 1.25
N PHE A 304 -3.25 -8.51 2.19
CA PHE A 304 -4.46 -8.94 2.89
C PHE A 304 -5.61 -7.94 2.72
N THR A 305 -6.82 -8.46 2.89
CA THR A 305 -8.07 -7.72 2.97
C THR A 305 -9.03 -8.39 3.97
N SER A 306 -10.23 -7.85 4.14
CA SER A 306 -11.27 -8.46 4.96
C SER A 306 -12.13 -9.43 4.15
N ALA A 307 -12.60 -10.52 4.78
CA ALA A 307 -13.64 -11.40 4.23
C ALA A 307 -14.95 -10.66 3.84
N LYS A 308 -15.14 -9.45 4.39
CA LYS A 308 -16.30 -8.59 4.12
C LYS A 308 -16.13 -7.71 2.88
N ALA A 309 -14.93 -7.69 2.27
CA ALA A 309 -14.71 -6.96 1.03
C ALA A 309 -15.56 -7.55 -0.11
N ASP A 310 -15.95 -6.70 -1.04
CA ASP A 310 -16.76 -7.10 -2.19
C ASP A 310 -16.02 -8.11 -3.07
N GLU A 311 -16.62 -9.28 -3.31
CA GLU A 311 -16.00 -10.39 -4.04
C GLU A 311 -15.59 -9.97 -5.45
N GLU A 312 -16.46 -9.28 -6.17
CA GLU A 312 -16.20 -8.86 -7.54
C GLU A 312 -15.08 -7.82 -7.61
N LEU A 313 -15.04 -6.89 -6.64
CA LEU A 313 -13.96 -5.93 -6.53
C LEU A 313 -12.61 -6.62 -6.32
N ILE A 314 -12.51 -7.54 -5.37
CA ILE A 314 -11.24 -8.24 -5.09
C ILE A 314 -10.84 -9.16 -6.23
N TYR A 315 -11.81 -9.81 -6.91
CA TYR A 315 -11.52 -10.55 -8.15
C TYR A 315 -10.89 -9.65 -9.22
N ASN A 316 -11.50 -8.49 -9.48
CA ASN A 316 -11.02 -7.56 -10.49
C ASN A 316 -9.66 -6.93 -10.10
N ILE A 317 -9.44 -6.61 -8.83
CA ILE A 317 -8.16 -6.14 -8.31
C ILE A 317 -7.06 -7.20 -8.50
N THR A 318 -7.35 -8.46 -8.13
CA THR A 318 -6.41 -9.58 -8.31
C THR A 318 -6.07 -9.77 -9.79
N LYS A 319 -7.07 -9.77 -10.66
CA LYS A 319 -6.88 -9.85 -12.10
C LYS A 319 -6.06 -8.68 -12.67
N ALA A 320 -6.31 -7.47 -12.18
CA ALA A 320 -5.56 -6.28 -12.61
C ALA A 320 -4.09 -6.34 -12.17
N LEU A 321 -3.78 -6.90 -11.00
CA LEU A 321 -2.41 -7.07 -10.53
C LEU A 321 -1.57 -7.94 -11.47
N TRP A 322 -2.16 -8.98 -12.06
CA TRP A 322 -1.44 -9.99 -12.84
C TRP A 322 -1.50 -9.80 -14.36
N ASN A 323 -1.93 -8.65 -14.86
CA ASN A 323 -1.88 -8.36 -16.28
C ASN A 323 -0.49 -7.87 -16.74
N ASP A 324 -0.24 -7.91 -18.06
CA ASP A 324 1.06 -7.55 -18.65
C ASP A 324 1.49 -6.11 -18.39
N GLU A 325 0.55 -5.16 -18.29
CA GLU A 325 0.89 -3.76 -18.01
C GLU A 325 1.29 -3.57 -16.53
N SER A 326 0.61 -4.27 -15.61
CA SER A 326 0.99 -4.31 -14.19
C SER A 326 2.36 -4.96 -14.01
N ARG A 327 2.68 -6.01 -14.78
CA ARG A 327 4.01 -6.62 -14.79
C ARG A 327 5.10 -5.60 -15.11
N LYS A 328 4.91 -4.78 -16.14
CA LYS A 328 5.86 -3.73 -16.53
C LYS A 328 6.05 -2.68 -15.40
N LEU A 329 4.95 -2.30 -14.74
CA LEU A 329 5.02 -1.37 -13.61
C LEU A 329 5.79 -1.96 -12.42
N LEU A 330 5.55 -3.23 -12.09
CA LEU A 330 6.27 -3.94 -11.04
C LEU A 330 7.76 -4.09 -11.36
N ASP A 331 8.12 -4.41 -12.61
CA ASP A 331 9.51 -4.60 -13.04
C ASP A 331 10.38 -3.34 -12.90
N VAL A 332 9.78 -2.16 -13.12
CA VAL A 332 10.52 -0.88 -13.09
C VAL A 332 10.31 -0.10 -11.80
N GLY A 333 9.24 -0.41 -11.03
CA GLY A 333 8.85 0.40 -9.89
C GLY A 333 9.73 0.19 -8.64
N HIS A 334 10.21 -1.03 -8.43
CA HIS A 334 11.10 -1.39 -7.33
C HIS A 334 11.79 -2.73 -7.63
N ALA A 335 13.04 -2.93 -7.13
CA ALA A 335 13.77 -4.18 -7.35
C ALA A 335 12.96 -5.43 -6.90
N LYS A 336 12.29 -5.38 -5.73
CA LYS A 336 11.42 -6.47 -5.26
C LYS A 336 10.13 -6.63 -6.08
N GLY A 337 9.76 -5.68 -6.92
CA GLY A 337 8.64 -5.82 -7.86
C GLY A 337 8.84 -6.96 -8.86
N GLN A 338 10.10 -7.26 -9.22
CA GLN A 338 10.43 -8.39 -10.09
C GLN A 338 10.11 -9.76 -9.47
N ALA A 339 10.13 -9.87 -8.14
CA ALA A 339 9.79 -11.10 -7.42
C ALA A 339 8.27 -11.32 -7.30
N ILE A 340 7.45 -10.27 -7.51
CA ILE A 340 6.00 -10.35 -7.43
C ILE A 340 5.47 -10.95 -8.73
N THR A 341 5.29 -12.27 -8.78
CA THR A 341 4.87 -13.00 -9.98
C THR A 341 3.64 -13.85 -9.72
N LEU A 342 2.90 -14.17 -10.77
CA LEU A 342 1.73 -15.05 -10.65
C LEU A 342 2.14 -16.44 -10.14
N ASP A 343 3.33 -16.93 -10.52
CA ASP A 343 3.84 -18.25 -10.12
C ASP A 343 4.10 -18.33 -8.60
N THR A 344 4.46 -17.22 -7.97
CA THR A 344 4.74 -17.12 -6.52
C THR A 344 3.57 -16.57 -5.71
N ALA A 345 2.46 -16.23 -6.37
CA ALA A 345 1.32 -15.52 -5.76
C ALA A 345 0.66 -16.25 -4.57
N LEU A 346 0.87 -17.55 -4.44
CA LEU A 346 0.33 -18.38 -3.35
C LEU A 346 1.43 -18.98 -2.45
N ALA A 347 2.69 -18.55 -2.61
CA ALA A 347 3.80 -19.06 -1.82
C ALA A 347 3.65 -18.69 -0.33
N GLY A 348 3.74 -19.69 0.56
CA GLY A 348 3.70 -19.48 2.01
C GLY A 348 2.37 -18.89 2.54
N VAL A 349 1.27 -19.02 1.79
CA VAL A 349 -0.05 -18.53 2.22
C VAL A 349 -0.59 -19.42 3.32
N GLY A 350 -0.72 -18.88 4.54
CA GLY A 350 -1.27 -19.56 5.72
C GLY A 350 -2.64 -19.05 6.15
N VAL A 351 -3.07 -17.89 5.67
CA VAL A 351 -4.41 -17.32 5.88
C VAL A 351 -5.28 -17.60 4.66
N PRO A 352 -6.55 -18.00 4.79
CA PRO A 352 -7.41 -18.31 3.65
C PRO A 352 -7.45 -17.18 2.62
N LEU A 353 -7.54 -17.55 1.35
CA LEU A 353 -7.73 -16.59 0.26
C LEU A 353 -9.08 -15.88 0.39
N HIS A 354 -9.14 -14.64 -0.11
CA HIS A 354 -10.43 -13.98 -0.35
C HIS A 354 -11.15 -14.65 -1.51
N ALA A 355 -12.48 -14.81 -1.42
CA ALA A 355 -13.27 -15.52 -2.44
C ALA A 355 -13.02 -15.01 -3.87
N GLY A 356 -12.93 -13.69 -4.05
CA GLY A 356 -12.61 -13.08 -5.34
C GLY A 356 -11.20 -13.42 -5.84
N ALA A 357 -10.19 -13.43 -4.96
CA ALA A 357 -8.85 -13.82 -5.31
C ALA A 357 -8.75 -15.32 -5.64
N GLU A 358 -9.40 -16.17 -4.83
CA GLU A 358 -9.47 -17.61 -5.06
C GLU A 358 -10.09 -17.93 -6.43
N ARG A 359 -11.21 -17.27 -6.77
CA ARG A 359 -11.87 -17.39 -8.07
C ARG A 359 -10.89 -17.08 -9.22
N PHE A 360 -10.18 -15.98 -9.13
CA PHE A 360 -9.19 -15.62 -10.14
C PHE A 360 -8.09 -16.66 -10.25
N TYR A 361 -7.50 -17.13 -9.15
CA TYR A 361 -6.40 -18.11 -9.19
C TYR A 361 -6.84 -19.48 -9.74
N ARG A 362 -8.11 -19.88 -9.52
CA ARG A 362 -8.69 -21.08 -10.15
C ARG A 362 -8.83 -20.90 -11.67
N GLU A 363 -9.35 -19.75 -12.11
CA GLU A 363 -9.50 -19.42 -13.54
C GLU A 363 -8.14 -19.32 -14.25
N ALA A 364 -7.13 -18.78 -13.57
CA ALA A 364 -5.76 -18.69 -14.07
C ALA A 364 -4.98 -20.02 -14.04
N GLY A 365 -5.56 -21.09 -13.42
CA GLY A 365 -4.92 -22.41 -13.33
C GLY A 365 -3.79 -22.49 -12.29
N VAL A 366 -3.64 -21.49 -11.43
CA VAL A 366 -2.65 -21.46 -10.33
C VAL A 366 -3.14 -22.31 -9.16
N LEU A 367 -4.44 -22.26 -8.86
CA LEU A 367 -5.08 -23.06 -7.83
C LEU A 367 -5.92 -24.18 -8.48
N LYS A 368 -5.74 -25.43 -7.99
CA LYS A 368 -6.45 -26.61 -8.48
C LYS A 368 -7.83 -26.78 -7.87
#